data_e0136ab79421da21dd777f50f8722ff0
#
_entry.id   e0136ab79421da21dd777f50f8722ff0
#
_cell.length_a   1.000
_cell.length_b   1.000
_cell.length_c   1.000
_cell.angle_alpha   90.00
_cell.angle_beta   90.00
_cell.angle_gamma   90.00
#
_symmetry.space_group_name_H-M   'P 1'
#
loop_
_entity.id
_entity.type
_entity.pdbx_description
1 polymer ?
#
loop_
_entity_poly.entity_id
_entity_poly.type
_entity_poly.pdbx_seq_one_letter_code
_entity_poly.pdbx_strand_id
1 'polypeptide(L)'
;MQQRQLSKLDECRDCVCLAVRTAARRITQGYDKALAGTGLRVTQFSLLVMVYHLGAPTMKVLAGMLNSDPTTITRNVQGLVRRRLLAISRGRDLRERNVRLTRQGETVLVHAFPNWQKAQADVVSSLNRT
;
A
#
# COMPACT_ATOMS: atom_id res chain seq x y z
N MET A 1 3.16 -31.21 33.94
CA MET A 1 1.91 -30.52 33.53
C MET A 1 2.19 -29.43 32.47
N GLN A 2 3.17 -28.57 32.69
CA GLN A 2 3.54 -27.49 31.77
C GLN A 2 4.02 -28.01 30.39
N GLN A 3 4.82 -29.08 30.37
CA GLN A 3 5.35 -29.67 29.13
C GLN A 3 4.23 -30.23 28.23
N ARG A 4 3.19 -30.80 28.83
CA ARG A 4 2.04 -31.35 28.14
C ARG A 4 1.15 -30.25 27.56
N GLN A 5 1.17 -29.05 28.18
CA GLN A 5 0.46 -27.89 27.66
C GLN A 5 1.23 -27.25 26.50
N LEU A 6 2.56 -27.26 26.56
CA LEU A 6 3.41 -26.69 25.47
C LEU A 6 3.30 -27.52 24.20
N SER A 7 3.11 -28.86 24.29
CA SER A 7 2.94 -29.67 23.07
C SER A 7 1.69 -29.35 22.28
N LYS A 8 0.66 -28.73 22.90
CA LYS A 8 -0.53 -28.27 22.21
C LYS A 8 -0.26 -27.09 21.30
N LEU A 9 0.86 -26.38 21.52
CA LEU A 9 1.25 -25.25 20.66
C LEU A 9 1.68 -25.72 19.25
N ASP A 10 1.85 -27.03 19.04
CA ASP A 10 2.09 -27.57 17.70
C ASP A 10 0.92 -27.26 16.75
N GLU A 11 -0.32 -27.13 17.27
CA GLU A 11 -1.48 -26.72 16.48
C GLU A 11 -1.32 -25.30 15.90
N CYS A 12 -0.50 -24.46 16.55
CA CYS A 12 -0.27 -23.08 16.09
C CYS A 12 0.61 -23.01 14.84
N ARG A 13 1.19 -24.12 14.39
CA ARG A 13 1.94 -24.18 13.12
C ARG A 13 1.05 -23.87 11.92
N ASP A 14 -0.24 -24.20 12.01
CA ASP A 14 -1.22 -23.96 10.98
C ASP A 14 -1.99 -22.65 11.20
N CYS A 15 -1.38 -21.69 11.87
CA CYS A 15 -1.99 -20.40 12.14
C CYS A 15 -2.28 -19.64 10.83
N VAL A 16 -3.55 -19.45 10.51
CA VAL A 16 -4.01 -18.75 9.30
C VAL A 16 -3.49 -17.30 9.28
N CYS A 17 -3.51 -16.63 10.43
CA CYS A 17 -3.02 -15.26 10.53
C CYS A 17 -1.54 -15.16 10.13
N LEU A 18 -0.70 -16.05 10.64
CA LEU A 18 0.73 -16.10 10.29
C LEU A 18 0.92 -16.38 8.80
N ALA A 19 0.18 -17.35 8.26
CA ALA A 19 0.26 -17.74 6.86
C ALA A 19 -0.12 -16.57 5.93
N VAL A 20 -1.23 -15.87 6.22
CA VAL A 20 -1.68 -14.72 5.42
C VAL A 20 -0.69 -13.57 5.49
N ARG A 21 -0.17 -13.25 6.69
CA ARG A 21 0.83 -12.18 6.85
C ARG A 21 2.12 -12.50 6.10
N THR A 22 2.56 -13.74 6.14
CA THR A 22 3.76 -14.19 5.41
C THR A 22 3.54 -14.09 3.90
N ALA A 23 2.39 -14.55 3.40
CA ALA A 23 2.02 -14.46 2.00
C ALA A 23 1.93 -12.99 1.53
N ALA A 24 1.27 -12.13 2.32
CA ALA A 24 1.16 -10.72 2.02
C ALA A 24 2.52 -10.04 1.93
N ARG A 25 3.45 -10.37 2.84
CA ARG A 25 4.82 -9.84 2.81
C ARG A 25 5.57 -10.27 1.55
N ARG A 26 5.46 -11.53 1.16
CA ARG A 26 6.10 -12.04 -0.07
C ARG A 26 5.55 -11.37 -1.31
N ILE A 27 4.24 -11.19 -1.38
CA ILE A 27 3.58 -10.49 -2.49
C ILE A 27 4.07 -9.04 -2.56
N THR A 28 4.07 -8.33 -1.43
CA THR A 28 4.56 -6.95 -1.33
C THR A 28 6.00 -6.85 -1.83
N GLN A 29 6.88 -7.76 -1.42
CA GLN A 29 8.27 -7.80 -1.87
C GLN A 29 8.38 -8.02 -3.38
N GLY A 30 7.53 -8.85 -3.96
CA GLY A 30 7.48 -9.08 -5.39
C GLY A 30 7.11 -7.82 -6.18
N TYR A 31 6.11 -7.08 -5.72
CA TYR A 31 5.76 -5.79 -6.32
C TYR A 31 6.87 -4.76 -6.17
N ASP A 32 7.47 -4.67 -4.98
CA ASP A 32 8.57 -3.73 -4.72
C ASP A 32 9.77 -4.01 -5.61
N LYS A 33 10.08 -5.28 -5.83
CA LYS A 33 11.15 -5.70 -6.74
C LYS A 33 10.84 -5.28 -8.19
N ALA A 34 9.61 -5.49 -8.64
CA ALA A 34 9.19 -5.09 -9.99
C ALA A 34 9.20 -3.56 -10.17
N LEU A 35 8.87 -2.83 -9.12
CA LEU A 35 8.86 -1.36 -9.13
C LEU A 35 10.24 -0.74 -8.88
N ALA A 36 11.25 -1.54 -8.57
CA ALA A 36 12.62 -1.03 -8.40
C ALA A 36 13.06 -0.26 -9.64
N GLY A 37 13.68 0.90 -9.45
CA GLY A 37 14.05 1.80 -10.54
C GLY A 37 12.97 2.80 -10.94
N THR A 38 11.72 2.62 -10.53
CA THR A 38 10.66 3.61 -10.77
C THR A 38 10.62 4.72 -9.71
N GLY A 39 11.31 4.51 -8.59
CA GLY A 39 11.28 5.41 -7.44
C GLY A 39 10.11 5.18 -6.50
N LEU A 40 9.27 4.18 -6.74
CA LEU A 40 8.11 3.87 -5.91
C LEU A 40 8.20 2.47 -5.32
N ARG A 41 7.69 2.33 -4.09
CA ARG A 41 7.27 1.06 -3.51
C ARG A 41 5.79 0.84 -3.81
N VAL A 42 5.32 -0.40 -3.73
CA VAL A 42 3.92 -0.72 -4.04
C VAL A 42 2.94 0.02 -3.13
N THR A 43 3.27 0.24 -1.86
CA THR A 43 2.42 1.00 -0.94
C THR A 43 2.28 2.47 -1.37
N GLN A 44 3.35 3.07 -1.87
CA GLN A 44 3.34 4.42 -2.43
C GLN A 44 2.58 4.48 -3.74
N PHE A 45 2.82 3.53 -4.63
CA PHE A 45 2.07 3.40 -5.88
C PHE A 45 0.57 3.31 -5.62
N SER A 46 0.15 2.43 -4.70
CA SER A 46 -1.26 2.26 -4.35
C SER A 46 -1.88 3.54 -3.79
N LEU A 47 -1.13 4.27 -2.96
CA LEU A 47 -1.60 5.53 -2.39
C LEU A 47 -1.81 6.60 -3.48
N LEU A 48 -0.86 6.73 -4.40
CA LEU A 48 -0.98 7.68 -5.53
C LEU A 48 -2.16 7.32 -6.44
N VAL A 49 -2.34 6.04 -6.74
CA VAL A 49 -3.48 5.54 -7.54
C VAL A 49 -4.80 5.85 -6.85
N MET A 50 -4.87 5.66 -5.54
CA MET A 50 -6.09 5.94 -4.78
C MET A 50 -6.43 7.44 -4.80
N VAL A 51 -5.42 8.30 -4.64
CA VAL A 51 -5.60 9.76 -4.75
C VAL A 51 -6.09 10.13 -6.15
N TYR A 52 -5.53 9.53 -7.18
CA TYR A 52 -5.96 9.74 -8.56
C TYR A 52 -7.45 9.40 -8.74
N HIS A 53 -7.88 8.24 -8.29
CA HIS A 53 -9.26 7.79 -8.45
C HIS A 53 -10.27 8.63 -7.64
N LEU A 54 -9.89 9.07 -6.45
CA LEU A 54 -10.77 9.83 -5.57
C LEU A 54 -10.76 11.33 -5.87
N GLY A 55 -9.82 11.80 -6.68
CA GLY A 55 -9.69 13.20 -7.07
C GLY A 55 -8.95 14.04 -6.05
N ALA A 56 -9.60 14.40 -4.96
CA ALA A 56 -9.00 15.17 -3.88
C ALA A 56 -9.53 14.67 -2.51
N PRO A 57 -9.20 13.44 -2.13
CA PRO A 57 -9.69 12.86 -0.88
C PRO A 57 -9.10 13.54 0.34
N THR A 58 -9.81 13.45 1.46
CA THR A 58 -9.27 13.83 2.78
C THR A 58 -8.35 12.72 3.31
N MET A 59 -7.51 13.07 4.30
CA MET A 59 -6.69 12.08 5.01
C MET A 59 -7.54 10.97 5.62
N LYS A 60 -8.69 11.32 6.18
CA LYS A 60 -9.61 10.37 6.80
C LYS A 60 -10.15 9.35 5.80
N VAL A 61 -10.54 9.81 4.61
CA VAL A 61 -11.02 8.94 3.54
C VAL A 61 -9.91 7.99 3.08
N LEU A 62 -8.70 8.50 2.87
CA LEU A 62 -7.54 7.68 2.49
C LEU A 62 -7.23 6.60 3.52
N ALA A 63 -7.22 6.96 4.79
CA ALA A 63 -6.98 6.02 5.89
C ALA A 63 -8.01 4.88 5.88
N GLY A 64 -9.28 5.22 5.72
CA GLY A 64 -10.37 4.25 5.64
C GLY A 64 -10.27 3.33 4.43
N MET A 65 -10.00 3.89 3.25
CA MET A 65 -9.91 3.12 2.00
C MET A 65 -8.71 2.17 1.96
N LEU A 66 -7.59 2.56 2.56
CA LEU A 66 -6.38 1.76 2.61
C LEU A 66 -6.30 0.88 3.86
N ASN A 67 -7.34 0.88 4.67
CA ASN A 67 -7.42 0.12 5.92
C ASN A 67 -6.16 0.30 6.79
N SER A 68 -5.73 1.55 6.89
CA SER A 68 -4.53 1.94 7.66
C SER A 68 -4.90 2.94 8.72
N ASP A 69 -4.09 3.02 9.78
CA ASP A 69 -4.31 4.02 10.81
C ASP A 69 -3.96 5.42 10.28
N PRO A 70 -4.62 6.48 10.84
CA PRO A 70 -4.41 7.84 10.36
C PRO A 70 -2.97 8.33 10.45
N THR A 71 -2.22 7.90 11.46
CA THR A 71 -0.81 8.28 11.65
C THR A 71 0.07 7.75 10.53
N THR A 72 -0.10 6.49 10.16
CA THR A 72 0.63 5.85 9.05
C THR A 72 0.31 6.54 7.74
N ILE A 73 -0.96 6.81 7.44
CA ILE A 73 -1.37 7.51 6.21
C ILE A 73 -0.78 8.91 6.16
N THR A 74 -0.86 9.68 7.26
CA THR A 74 -0.29 11.02 7.32
C THR A 74 1.20 11.01 7.02
N ARG A 75 1.94 10.08 7.62
CA ARG A 75 3.39 9.93 7.38
C ARG A 75 3.69 9.60 5.92
N ASN A 76 2.95 8.67 5.33
CA ASN A 76 3.14 8.26 3.94
C ASN A 76 2.81 9.40 2.97
N VAL A 77 1.71 10.11 3.20
CA VAL A 77 1.33 11.29 2.40
C VAL A 77 2.41 12.37 2.51
N GLN A 78 2.87 12.69 3.72
CA GLN A 78 3.91 13.71 3.92
C GLN A 78 5.21 13.34 3.19
N GLY A 79 5.59 12.07 3.17
CA GLY A 79 6.74 11.59 2.41
C GLY A 79 6.61 11.86 0.92
N LEU A 80 5.43 11.63 0.36
CA LEU A 80 5.15 11.89 -1.06
C LEU A 80 4.99 13.37 -1.37
N VAL A 81 4.50 14.17 -0.43
CA VAL A 81 4.46 15.64 -0.55
C VAL A 81 5.89 16.22 -0.62
N ARG A 82 6.78 15.74 0.23
CA ARG A 82 8.19 16.16 0.17
C ARG A 82 8.84 15.84 -1.18
N ARG A 83 8.44 14.75 -1.80
CA ARG A 83 8.88 14.37 -3.16
C ARG A 83 8.12 15.09 -4.27
N ARG A 84 7.19 15.97 -3.94
CA ARG A 84 6.36 16.73 -4.88
C ARG A 84 5.47 15.86 -5.78
N LEU A 85 5.15 14.66 -5.33
CA LEU A 85 4.23 13.75 -6.03
C LEU A 85 2.78 13.97 -5.60
N LEU A 86 2.59 14.44 -4.38
CA LEU A 86 1.31 14.86 -3.83
C LEU A 86 1.39 16.31 -3.36
N ALA A 87 0.25 16.98 -3.34
CA ALA A 87 0.08 18.30 -2.76
C ALA A 87 -1.11 18.28 -1.81
N ILE A 88 -1.02 19.06 -0.74
CA ILE A 88 -2.12 19.23 0.22
C ILE A 88 -2.74 20.58 -0.01
N SER A 89 -4.07 20.60 -0.17
CA SER A 89 -4.87 21.82 -0.23
C SER A 89 -5.87 21.82 0.90
N ARG A 90 -6.27 23.02 1.36
CA ARG A 90 -7.35 23.16 2.32
C ARG A 90 -8.67 23.04 1.58
N GLY A 91 -9.59 22.21 2.12
CA GLY A 91 -10.97 22.12 1.64
C GLY A 91 -11.81 23.32 2.05
N ARG A 92 -13.11 23.25 1.75
CA ARG A 92 -14.09 24.27 2.14
C ARG A 92 -14.15 24.47 3.66
N ASP A 93 -13.98 23.39 4.41
CA ASP A 93 -13.75 23.45 5.85
C ASP A 93 -12.25 23.59 6.10
N LEU A 94 -11.84 24.65 6.83
CA LEU A 94 -10.44 24.91 7.17
C LEU A 94 -9.79 23.78 7.99
N ARG A 95 -10.59 22.87 8.53
CA ARG A 95 -10.13 21.68 9.26
C ARG A 95 -9.81 20.51 8.36
N GLU A 96 -10.32 20.50 7.12
CA GLU A 96 -10.10 19.42 6.18
C GLU A 96 -8.91 19.71 5.27
N ARG A 97 -8.04 18.73 5.17
CA ARG A 97 -6.91 18.75 4.23
C ARG A 97 -7.18 17.76 3.12
N ASN A 98 -7.25 18.27 1.91
CA ASN A 98 -7.43 17.47 0.71
C ASN A 98 -6.08 17.16 0.08
N VAL A 99 -5.91 15.91 -0.30
CA VAL A 99 -4.68 15.43 -0.94
C VAL A 99 -4.90 15.34 -2.43
N ARG A 100 -4.03 15.96 -3.21
CA ARG A 100 -4.10 15.96 -4.67
C ARG A 100 -2.86 15.37 -5.29
N LEU A 101 -3.04 14.66 -6.40
CA LEU A 101 -1.94 14.21 -7.23
C LEU A 101 -1.38 15.41 -8.02
N THR A 102 -0.07 15.58 -7.99
CA THR A 102 0.59 16.62 -8.82
C THR A 102 0.81 16.11 -10.23
N ARG A 103 1.13 17.01 -11.17
CA ARG A 103 1.52 16.60 -12.53
C ARG A 103 2.75 15.69 -12.51
N GLN A 104 3.73 15.95 -11.64
CA GLN A 104 4.87 15.09 -11.45
C GLN A 104 4.47 13.72 -10.91
N GLY A 105 3.50 13.67 -9.99
CA GLY A 105 2.93 12.42 -9.48
C GLY A 105 2.27 11.61 -10.58
N GLU A 106 1.51 12.25 -11.46
CA GLU A 106 0.92 11.60 -12.63
C GLU A 106 2.00 10.99 -13.55
N THR A 107 3.05 11.75 -13.83
CA THR A 107 4.17 11.30 -14.67
C THR A 107 4.84 10.07 -14.08
N VAL A 108 5.11 10.09 -12.78
CA VAL A 108 5.74 8.95 -12.09
C VAL A 108 4.84 7.72 -12.10
N LEU A 109 3.53 7.90 -11.89
CA LEU A 109 2.55 6.80 -11.97
C LEU A 109 2.51 6.15 -13.35
N VAL A 110 2.42 6.97 -14.40
CA VAL A 110 2.39 6.49 -15.78
C VAL A 110 3.67 5.70 -16.10
N HIS A 111 4.81 6.20 -15.64
CA HIS A 111 6.10 5.53 -15.82
C HIS A 111 6.18 4.20 -15.06
N ALA A 112 5.63 4.13 -13.87
CA ALA A 112 5.66 2.93 -13.02
C ALA A 112 4.61 1.88 -13.41
N PHE A 113 3.56 2.27 -14.11
CA PHE A 113 2.42 1.41 -14.42
C PHE A 113 2.79 0.10 -15.13
N PRO A 114 3.64 0.07 -16.16
CA PRO A 114 4.02 -1.19 -16.80
C PRO A 114 4.70 -2.17 -15.84
N ASN A 115 5.51 -1.68 -14.91
CA ASN A 115 6.16 -2.50 -13.89
C ASN A 115 5.13 -3.11 -12.94
N TRP A 116 4.15 -2.31 -12.53
CA TRP A 116 3.04 -2.80 -11.71
C TRP A 116 2.23 -3.87 -12.46
N GLN A 117 1.91 -3.65 -13.75
CA GLN A 117 1.18 -4.62 -14.57
C GLN A 117 1.87 -5.98 -14.62
N LYS A 118 3.18 -5.97 -14.79
CA LYS A 118 3.98 -7.20 -14.81
C LYS A 118 3.91 -7.94 -13.48
N ALA A 119 4.09 -7.24 -12.38
CA ALA A 119 3.98 -7.83 -11.04
C ALA A 119 2.58 -8.39 -10.80
N GLN A 120 1.55 -7.64 -11.18
CA GLN A 120 0.16 -8.06 -11.04
C GLN A 120 -0.10 -9.37 -11.81
N ALA A 121 0.34 -9.45 -13.05
CA ALA A 121 0.19 -10.64 -13.86
C ALA A 121 0.90 -11.86 -13.26
N ASP A 122 2.11 -11.67 -12.73
CA ASP A 122 2.89 -12.73 -12.09
C ASP A 122 2.20 -13.25 -10.83
N VAL A 123 1.69 -12.36 -9.99
CA VAL A 123 0.97 -12.74 -8.75
C VAL A 123 -0.33 -13.48 -9.08
N VAL A 124 -1.14 -12.94 -10.00
CA VAL A 124 -2.41 -13.56 -10.40
C VAL A 124 -2.16 -14.95 -10.99
N SER A 125 -1.14 -15.10 -11.83
CA SER A 125 -0.74 -16.39 -12.40
C SER A 125 -0.34 -17.39 -11.30
N SER A 126 0.40 -16.94 -10.29
CA SER A 126 0.78 -17.79 -9.13
C SER A 126 -0.43 -18.27 -8.35
N LEU A 127 -1.41 -17.40 -8.13
CA LEU A 127 -2.63 -17.73 -7.39
C LEU A 127 -3.53 -18.71 -8.14
N ASN A 128 -3.49 -18.71 -9.45
CA ASN A 128 -4.32 -19.57 -10.30
C ASN A 128 -3.72 -20.96 -10.54
N ARG A 129 -2.50 -21.24 -10.03
CA ARG A 129 -1.82 -22.54 -10.21
C ARG A 129 -2.20 -23.60 -9.18
N THR A 130 -3.05 -23.29 -8.24
CA THR A 130 -3.51 -24.27 -7.24
C THR A 130 -4.71 -25.10 -7.74
#